data_d1fcdd93af119e6cb9b0de0245adc920
#
_entry.id   d1fcdd93af119e6cb9b0de0245adc920
#
_cell.length_a   1.000
_cell.length_b   1.000
_cell.length_c   1.000
_cell.angle_alpha   90.00
_cell.angle_beta   90.00
_cell.angle_gamma   90.00
#
_symmetry.space_group_name_H-M   'P 1'
#
loop_
_entity.id
_entity.type
_entity.pdbx_description
1 polymer ?
#
loop_
_entity_poly.entity_id
_entity_poly.type
_entity_poly.pdbx_seq_one_letter_code
_entity_poly.pdbx_strand_id
1 'polypeptide(L)'
;MRVILLASFAMLLSTLTQAQDINMPPQNPYLANSSYSMGHGNPSQQDAVSQSGPSGPSQTLRPDQIQYQHTGPAHFGAATSGVYPDGKRVFWSNGIDRIVKIDYDSWEVVAEHFFPGAEVYDEERANESIAEFNANNSGVFALARTFREMGKLRDLSNIYTVLGQDHIYYVGSKTGLITAYGDADPNDSHSAIIKKAEFQLPPELTGPVMGLNMTYDGWLIVATEHGYIAAIKPDFTESYFIRLQFSDGAEEKETGATGRGWIRNGFAIDDDGGIYIASQDHMHKVIWTGEGLSVDAKEGAWTARYLNSWGEGTGATPSLMGFGEEDQFVVITDGEDLMNVVLFWRNGIPEDWKQLQGAPDRRIAGMLPVDMGDPELAALQSEQSVVVKGYGALVVNNTPRNIPWYLPEQASTLMISMAGSHPEYQPYGVQQFVWNPARQRLENGWVNTDISSPSSVPMASMKSDRVYVIGARDNQWTLEALDWATGESEFYYVIGGQRYNVLFSGTLLDEDGRIHYGTPWGRVRLNTKIEP
;
A
#
# COMPACT_ATOMS: atom_id res chain seq x y z
N MET A 1 -66.32 -14.40 -40.73
CA MET A 1 -64.94 -14.89 -40.58
C MET A 1 -64.07 -13.70 -40.13
N ARG A 2 -63.80 -13.59 -38.86
CA ARG A 2 -62.91 -12.59 -38.27
C ARG A 2 -61.68 -13.31 -37.80
N VAL A 3 -60.52 -12.97 -38.37
CA VAL A 3 -59.22 -13.46 -37.99
C VAL A 3 -58.69 -12.55 -36.87
N ILE A 4 -58.43 -13.12 -35.71
CA ILE A 4 -57.79 -12.47 -34.57
C ILE A 4 -56.27 -12.72 -34.69
N LEU A 5 -55.49 -11.66 -34.93
CA LEU A 5 -54.02 -11.67 -34.81
C LEU A 5 -53.66 -11.50 -33.32
N LEU A 6 -53.06 -12.51 -32.73
CA LEU A 6 -52.36 -12.41 -31.45
C LEU A 6 -50.92 -11.95 -31.70
N ALA A 7 -50.63 -10.74 -31.28
CA ALA A 7 -49.26 -10.23 -31.24
C ALA A 7 -48.61 -10.64 -29.90
N SER A 8 -47.65 -11.56 -29.95
CA SER A 8 -46.82 -11.94 -28.82
C SER A 8 -45.74 -10.88 -28.61
N PHE A 9 -45.86 -10.14 -27.52
CA PHE A 9 -44.81 -9.21 -27.05
C PHE A 9 -43.78 -10.03 -26.26
N ALA A 10 -42.65 -10.36 -26.85
CA ALA A 10 -41.51 -10.94 -26.15
C ALA A 10 -40.78 -9.78 -25.45
N MET A 11 -40.93 -9.69 -24.11
CA MET A 11 -40.06 -8.87 -23.29
C MET A 11 -38.65 -9.50 -23.26
N LEU A 12 -37.73 -8.92 -23.98
CA LEU A 12 -36.30 -9.12 -23.73
C LEU A 12 -35.96 -8.41 -22.38
N LEU A 13 -35.87 -9.17 -21.32
CA LEU A 13 -35.13 -8.77 -20.13
C LEU A 13 -33.64 -8.77 -20.52
N SER A 14 -33.10 -7.62 -20.84
CA SER A 14 -31.67 -7.39 -20.84
C SER A 14 -31.21 -7.42 -19.38
N THR A 15 -30.68 -8.54 -18.95
CA THR A 15 -29.82 -8.59 -17.77
C THR A 15 -28.59 -7.76 -18.12
N LEU A 16 -28.54 -6.54 -17.62
CA LEU A 16 -27.29 -5.80 -17.48
C LEU A 16 -26.43 -6.59 -16.48
N THR A 17 -25.71 -7.59 -16.96
CA THR A 17 -24.49 -8.03 -16.30
C THR A 17 -23.58 -6.80 -16.34
N GLN A 18 -23.37 -6.15 -15.19
CA GLN A 18 -22.20 -5.30 -15.02
C GLN A 18 -21.01 -6.15 -15.49
N ALA A 19 -20.33 -5.69 -16.53
CA ALA A 19 -19.05 -6.26 -16.89
C ALA A 19 -18.18 -6.09 -15.64
N GLN A 20 -17.94 -7.18 -14.92
CA GLN A 20 -16.91 -7.23 -13.89
C GLN A 20 -15.63 -6.83 -14.60
N ASP A 21 -14.97 -5.81 -14.09
CA ASP A 21 -13.67 -5.39 -14.62
C ASP A 21 -12.73 -6.60 -14.47
N ILE A 22 -12.47 -7.29 -15.57
CA ILE A 22 -11.77 -8.58 -15.64
C ILE A 22 -10.35 -8.48 -15.05
N ASN A 23 -9.87 -7.23 -14.85
CA ASN A 23 -8.52 -6.90 -14.38
C ASN A 23 -8.42 -6.57 -12.88
N MET A 24 -9.52 -6.67 -12.14
CA MET A 24 -9.54 -6.43 -10.69
C MET A 24 -9.79 -7.73 -9.92
N PRO A 25 -9.23 -7.88 -8.71
CA PRO A 25 -9.57 -9.00 -7.84
C PRO A 25 -11.05 -8.95 -7.47
N PRO A 26 -11.67 -10.10 -7.15
CA PRO A 26 -13.02 -10.11 -6.61
C PRO A 26 -13.06 -9.32 -5.29
N GLN A 27 -14.19 -8.67 -5.02
CA GLN A 27 -14.37 -7.98 -3.74
C GLN A 27 -14.43 -9.00 -2.60
N ASN A 28 -13.63 -8.77 -1.57
CA ASN A 28 -13.67 -9.59 -0.37
C ASN A 28 -14.94 -9.25 0.46
N PRO A 29 -15.85 -10.24 0.69
CA PRO A 29 -17.13 -9.97 1.34
C PRO A 29 -17.02 -9.68 2.84
N TYR A 30 -15.87 -9.93 3.46
CA TYR A 30 -15.63 -9.71 4.89
C TYR A 30 -14.94 -8.38 5.19
N LEU A 31 -14.46 -7.68 4.17
CA LEU A 31 -13.90 -6.35 4.29
C LEU A 31 -14.98 -5.27 4.13
N ALA A 32 -14.72 -4.09 4.65
CA ALA A 32 -15.58 -2.93 4.47
C ALA A 32 -15.89 -2.72 2.98
N ASN A 33 -17.16 -2.52 2.64
CA ASN A 33 -17.58 -2.25 1.27
C ASN A 33 -17.21 -0.83 0.87
N SER A 34 -15.95 -0.68 0.49
CA SER A 34 -15.34 0.60 0.13
C SER A 34 -14.20 0.40 -0.87
N SER A 35 -13.74 1.48 -1.49
CA SER A 35 -12.60 1.50 -2.39
C SER A 35 -11.27 1.23 -1.69
N TYR A 36 -11.21 1.45 -0.37
CA TYR A 36 -9.99 1.33 0.41
C TYR A 36 -10.29 0.80 1.82
N SER A 37 -10.48 -0.50 1.96
CA SER A 37 -10.80 -1.16 3.23
C SER A 37 -9.57 -1.56 4.05
N MET A 38 -8.39 -1.44 3.48
CA MET A 38 -7.10 -1.80 4.08
C MET A 38 -5.94 -1.16 3.31
N GLY A 39 -4.73 -1.29 3.81
CA GLY A 39 -3.52 -0.84 3.10
C GLY A 39 -3.47 -1.40 1.67
N HIS A 40 -3.02 -0.59 0.71
CA HIS A 40 -2.97 -0.91 -0.73
C HIS A 40 -4.34 -1.21 -1.38
N GLY A 41 -5.44 -0.82 -0.72
CA GLY A 41 -6.80 -0.85 -1.23
C GLY A 41 -7.54 -2.17 -1.05
N ASN A 42 -6.94 -3.30 -1.40
CA ASN A 42 -7.59 -4.61 -1.43
C ASN A 42 -6.61 -5.74 -1.01
N PRO A 43 -7.11 -6.97 -0.74
CA PRO A 43 -6.24 -8.09 -0.31
C PRO A 43 -5.10 -8.43 -1.27
N SER A 44 -5.25 -8.12 -2.55
CA SER A 44 -4.23 -8.38 -3.59
C SER A 44 -3.15 -7.30 -3.68
N GLN A 45 -3.26 -6.22 -2.88
CA GLN A 45 -2.25 -5.18 -2.68
C GLN A 45 -1.82 -4.48 -3.98
N GLN A 46 -2.77 -4.19 -4.87
CA GLN A 46 -2.47 -3.68 -6.22
C GLN A 46 -2.23 -2.17 -6.29
N ASP A 47 -2.65 -1.40 -5.29
CA ASP A 47 -2.70 0.07 -5.35
C ASP A 47 -3.49 0.57 -6.59
N ALA A 48 -4.58 -0.12 -6.90
CA ALA A 48 -5.48 0.21 -8.01
C ALA A 48 -6.94 0.10 -7.56
N VAL A 49 -7.77 1.04 -8.00
CA VAL A 49 -9.20 1.12 -7.66
C VAL A 49 -10.05 1.40 -8.91
N SER A 50 -11.33 1.04 -8.84
CA SER A 50 -12.26 1.20 -9.96
C SER A 50 -12.75 2.64 -10.16
N GLN A 51 -12.64 3.50 -9.14
CA GLN A 51 -13.14 4.88 -9.15
C GLN A 51 -12.43 5.77 -10.17
N SER A 52 -13.15 6.76 -10.70
CA SER A 52 -12.52 7.89 -11.40
C SER A 52 -11.76 8.76 -10.39
N GLY A 53 -10.74 9.46 -10.86
CA GLY A 53 -9.98 10.39 -10.03
C GLY A 53 -10.00 11.83 -10.53
N PRO A 54 -9.19 12.71 -9.94
CA PRO A 54 -9.07 14.10 -10.33
C PRO A 54 -8.77 14.30 -11.82
N SER A 55 -9.28 15.40 -12.37
CA SER A 55 -9.05 15.81 -13.75
C SER A 55 -9.05 17.33 -13.90
N GLY A 56 -8.42 17.84 -14.94
CA GLY A 56 -8.41 19.27 -15.29
C GLY A 56 -7.00 19.79 -15.60
N PRO A 57 -6.85 21.09 -15.84
CA PRO A 57 -5.53 21.69 -16.11
C PRO A 57 -4.68 21.77 -14.86
N SER A 58 -3.37 21.78 -15.04
CA SER A 58 -2.40 22.04 -13.95
C SER A 58 -2.68 23.38 -13.27
N GLN A 59 -2.60 23.39 -11.92
CA GLN A 59 -2.89 24.56 -11.11
C GLN A 59 -2.25 24.51 -9.73
N THR A 60 -2.16 25.65 -9.07
CA THR A 60 -1.96 25.69 -7.61
C THR A 60 -3.33 25.61 -6.94
N LEU A 61 -3.48 24.68 -6.00
CA LEU A 61 -4.73 24.53 -5.29
C LEU A 61 -4.98 25.71 -4.35
N ARG A 62 -6.23 26.15 -4.27
CA ARG A 62 -6.67 27.14 -3.31
C ARG A 62 -6.88 26.50 -1.94
N PRO A 63 -6.83 27.27 -0.84
CA PRO A 63 -7.06 26.73 0.51
C PRO A 63 -8.39 25.98 0.68
N ASP A 64 -9.46 26.40 -0.04
CA ASP A 64 -10.76 25.76 0.00
C ASP A 64 -10.81 24.40 -0.74
N GLN A 65 -9.78 24.09 -1.52
CA GLN A 65 -9.63 22.81 -2.22
C GLN A 65 -8.76 21.80 -1.44
N ILE A 66 -8.17 22.21 -0.32
CA ILE A 66 -7.30 21.38 0.50
C ILE A 66 -7.91 21.30 1.91
N GLN A 67 -8.23 20.11 2.33
CA GLN A 67 -8.70 19.85 3.69
C GLN A 67 -7.60 19.15 4.46
N TYR A 68 -7.22 19.68 5.60
CA TYR A 68 -6.22 19.11 6.49
C TYR A 68 -6.81 18.93 7.88
N GLN A 69 -6.55 17.78 8.50
CA GLN A 69 -6.86 17.51 9.89
C GLN A 69 -5.60 17.08 10.62
N HIS A 70 -5.32 17.72 11.76
CA HIS A 70 -4.34 17.19 12.69
C HIS A 70 -4.91 15.93 13.35
N THR A 71 -4.22 14.81 13.20
CA THR A 71 -4.69 13.51 13.69
C THR A 71 -3.62 12.80 14.53
N GLY A 72 -2.54 13.51 14.90
CA GLY A 72 -1.38 12.96 15.57
C GLY A 72 -0.28 12.54 14.58
N PRO A 73 0.82 11.96 15.08
CA PRO A 73 2.00 11.67 14.26
C PRO A 73 1.81 10.41 13.42
N ALA A 74 2.34 10.46 12.20
CA ALA A 74 2.52 9.29 11.32
C ALA A 74 1.23 8.48 11.07
N HIS A 75 0.20 9.10 10.55
CA HIS A 75 -1.03 8.42 10.16
C HIS A 75 -0.85 7.64 8.85
N PHE A 76 -0.21 6.48 8.95
CA PHE A 76 0.04 5.56 7.83
C PHE A 76 -1.15 4.65 7.55
N GLY A 77 -1.63 3.92 8.57
CA GLY A 77 -2.77 3.02 8.45
C GLY A 77 -4.06 3.78 8.22
N ALA A 78 -4.86 3.29 7.28
CA ALA A 78 -6.09 3.97 6.90
C ALA A 78 -7.06 3.00 6.22
N ALA A 79 -8.36 3.24 6.41
CA ALA A 79 -9.41 2.53 5.71
C ALA A 79 -10.70 3.38 5.63
N THR A 80 -11.38 3.32 4.49
CA THR A 80 -12.72 3.88 4.33
C THR A 80 -13.76 2.85 4.76
N SER A 81 -14.75 3.25 5.54
CA SER A 81 -15.83 2.36 5.98
C SER A 81 -16.82 2.05 4.86
N GLY A 82 -17.58 0.99 5.03
CA GLY A 82 -18.87 0.84 4.39
C GLY A 82 -19.85 1.94 4.86
N VAL A 83 -21.06 1.94 4.30
CA VAL A 83 -22.14 2.82 4.77
C VAL A 83 -22.69 2.27 6.08
N TYR A 84 -22.71 3.11 7.10
CA TYR A 84 -23.31 2.81 8.40
C TYR A 84 -24.84 2.82 8.34
N PRO A 85 -25.54 2.26 9.36
CA PRO A 85 -27.00 2.33 9.43
C PRO A 85 -27.57 3.75 9.46
N ASP A 86 -26.80 4.73 9.92
CA ASP A 86 -27.17 6.18 9.90
C ASP A 86 -27.04 6.81 8.50
N GLY A 87 -26.62 6.04 7.50
CA GLY A 87 -26.46 6.46 6.10
C GLY A 87 -25.14 7.16 5.79
N LYS A 88 -24.22 7.25 6.73
CA LYS A 88 -22.92 7.92 6.58
C LYS A 88 -21.78 6.94 6.42
N ARG A 89 -20.63 7.47 6.03
CA ARG A 89 -19.32 6.80 6.05
C ARG A 89 -18.35 7.56 6.93
N VAL A 90 -17.34 6.90 7.44
CA VAL A 90 -16.19 7.51 8.10
C VAL A 90 -14.91 6.92 7.54
N PHE A 91 -13.85 7.68 7.71
CA PHE A 91 -12.52 7.27 7.41
C PHE A 91 -11.79 6.93 8.72
N TRP A 92 -11.36 5.68 8.87
CA TRP A 92 -10.55 5.23 9.99
C TRP A 92 -9.09 5.46 9.69
N SER A 93 -8.34 5.98 10.64
CA SER A 93 -6.89 6.14 10.49
C SER A 93 -6.21 6.01 11.84
N ASN A 94 -5.03 5.41 11.84
CA ASN A 94 -4.21 5.31 13.05
C ASN A 94 -2.80 5.87 12.81
N GLY A 95 -2.26 6.43 13.87
CA GLY A 95 -0.87 6.82 13.99
C GLY A 95 -0.23 6.15 15.17
N ILE A 96 0.83 6.76 15.72
CA ILE A 96 1.59 6.22 16.83
C ILE A 96 0.90 6.46 18.17
N ASP A 97 0.18 7.55 18.33
CA ASP A 97 -0.44 7.95 19.60
C ASP A 97 -1.94 7.67 19.68
N ARG A 98 -2.65 7.54 18.56
CA ARG A 98 -4.11 7.42 18.53
C ARG A 98 -4.67 6.77 17.27
N ILE A 99 -5.94 6.37 17.36
CA ILE A 99 -6.83 6.11 16.23
C ILE A 99 -7.83 7.24 16.12
N VAL A 100 -8.19 7.63 14.91
CA VAL A 100 -9.22 8.63 14.65
C VAL A 100 -10.27 8.11 13.68
N LYS A 101 -11.50 8.63 13.80
CA LYS A 101 -12.50 8.59 12.74
C LYS A 101 -12.70 10.00 12.20
N ILE A 102 -12.68 10.12 10.89
CA ILE A 102 -12.93 11.36 10.15
C ILE A 102 -14.23 11.18 9.38
N ASP A 103 -15.17 12.11 9.54
CA ASP A 103 -16.42 12.10 8.75
C ASP A 103 -16.10 12.21 7.26
N TYR A 104 -16.68 11.31 6.47
CA TYR A 104 -16.37 11.19 5.05
C TYR A 104 -16.77 12.42 4.23
N ASP A 105 -17.86 13.11 4.60
CA ASP A 105 -18.34 14.26 3.85
C ASP A 105 -17.66 15.56 4.30
N SER A 106 -17.67 15.87 5.59
CA SER A 106 -17.13 17.12 6.14
C SER A 106 -15.61 17.14 6.26
N TRP A 107 -14.97 15.99 6.35
CA TRP A 107 -13.55 15.81 6.68
C TRP A 107 -13.18 16.29 8.08
N GLU A 108 -14.13 16.25 9.03
CA GLU A 108 -13.89 16.59 10.43
C GLU A 108 -13.62 15.34 11.27
N VAL A 109 -12.71 15.44 12.23
CA VAL A 109 -12.49 14.37 13.21
C VAL A 109 -13.72 14.26 14.10
N VAL A 110 -14.38 13.10 14.11
CA VAL A 110 -15.62 12.85 14.84
C VAL A 110 -15.43 11.93 16.05
N ALA A 111 -14.33 11.18 16.09
CA ALA A 111 -13.94 10.37 17.26
C ALA A 111 -12.43 10.15 17.29
N GLU A 112 -11.88 10.09 18.51
CA GLU A 112 -10.47 9.77 18.76
C GLU A 112 -10.35 8.75 19.90
N HIS A 113 -9.36 7.88 19.79
CA HIS A 113 -8.98 6.94 20.84
C HIS A 113 -7.47 6.97 21.01
N PHE A 114 -6.99 7.53 22.13
CA PHE A 114 -5.56 7.58 22.44
C PHE A 114 -5.07 6.25 22.98
N PHE A 115 -3.90 5.82 22.51
CA PHE A 115 -3.31 4.58 23.01
C PHE A 115 -2.79 4.75 24.44
N PRO A 116 -3.06 3.80 25.33
CA PRO A 116 -2.63 3.90 26.73
C PRO A 116 -1.10 4.07 26.85
N GLY A 117 -0.69 5.15 27.51
CA GLY A 117 0.73 5.46 27.74
C GLY A 117 1.48 6.05 26.55
N ALA A 118 0.83 6.29 25.44
CA ALA A 118 1.44 7.01 24.33
C ALA A 118 1.67 8.49 24.67
N GLU A 119 2.79 9.04 24.24
CA GLU A 119 3.03 10.49 24.31
C GLU A 119 2.18 11.19 23.25
N VAL A 120 1.24 12.02 23.70
CA VAL A 120 0.35 12.76 22.79
C VAL A 120 1.15 13.79 22.01
N TYR A 121 1.05 13.73 20.71
CA TYR A 121 1.61 14.72 19.79
C TYR A 121 0.51 15.71 19.40
N ASP A 122 0.50 16.88 20.03
CA ASP A 122 -0.52 17.89 19.81
C ASP A 122 -0.30 18.74 18.55
N GLU A 123 -1.30 19.54 18.21
CA GLU A 123 -1.28 20.37 17.02
C GLU A 123 -0.25 21.52 17.11
N GLU A 124 0.02 22.05 18.30
CA GLU A 124 1.02 23.11 18.51
C GLU A 124 2.41 22.60 18.13
N ARG A 125 2.79 21.44 18.65
CA ARG A 125 4.06 20.78 18.32
C ARG A 125 4.15 20.40 16.84
N ALA A 126 3.05 19.97 16.22
CA ALA A 126 2.97 19.72 14.79
C ALA A 126 3.25 20.99 13.98
N ASN A 127 2.62 22.10 14.34
CA ASN A 127 2.78 23.37 13.66
C ASN A 127 4.21 23.94 13.81
N GLU A 128 4.84 23.79 14.96
CA GLU A 128 6.25 24.14 15.18
C GLU A 128 7.17 23.32 14.26
N SER A 129 6.99 21.99 14.20
CA SER A 129 7.77 21.11 13.33
C SER A 129 7.59 21.47 11.85
N ILE A 130 6.36 21.70 11.41
CA ILE A 130 6.05 22.15 10.04
C ILE A 130 6.75 23.47 9.71
N ALA A 131 6.70 24.45 10.62
CA ALA A 131 7.35 25.74 10.42
C ALA A 131 8.86 25.62 10.28
N GLU A 132 9.49 24.78 11.10
CA GLU A 132 10.93 24.51 11.02
C GLU A 132 11.34 23.88 9.68
N PHE A 133 10.58 22.89 9.17
CA PHE A 133 10.86 22.27 7.88
C PHE A 133 10.55 23.19 6.69
N ASN A 134 9.52 24.03 6.79
CA ASN A 134 9.23 25.06 5.78
C ASN A 134 10.35 26.14 5.72
N ALA A 135 10.94 26.48 6.86
CA ALA A 135 12.04 27.44 6.90
C ALA A 135 13.33 26.87 6.28
N ASN A 136 13.62 25.59 6.49
CA ASN A 136 14.76 24.91 5.91
C ASN A 136 14.60 23.39 5.98
N ASN A 137 14.54 22.72 4.83
CA ASN A 137 14.50 21.25 4.71
C ASN A 137 15.74 20.68 4.00
N SER A 138 16.88 21.40 4.00
CA SER A 138 18.16 20.95 3.45
C SER A 138 19.32 21.13 4.43
N GLY A 139 20.45 20.48 4.12
CA GLY A 139 21.68 20.56 4.91
C GLY A 139 21.64 19.81 6.24
N VAL A 140 22.76 19.84 6.97
CA VAL A 140 22.99 19.02 8.16
C VAL A 140 21.97 19.24 9.28
N PHE A 141 21.50 20.46 9.47
CA PHE A 141 20.50 20.74 10.52
C PHE A 141 19.11 20.21 10.16
N ALA A 142 18.72 20.26 8.90
CA ALA A 142 17.47 19.67 8.44
C ALA A 142 17.50 18.13 8.53
N LEU A 143 18.63 17.50 8.18
CA LEU A 143 18.82 16.07 8.34
C LEU A 143 18.81 15.65 9.82
N ALA A 144 19.49 16.40 10.71
CA ALA A 144 19.42 16.13 12.14
C ALA A 144 17.99 16.26 12.68
N ARG A 145 17.21 17.21 12.19
CA ARG A 145 15.80 17.38 12.51
C ARG A 145 14.97 16.19 12.00
N THR A 146 15.23 15.74 10.76
CA THR A 146 14.60 14.54 10.20
C THR A 146 14.81 13.34 11.13
N PHE A 147 16.04 13.06 11.56
CA PHE A 147 16.32 11.97 12.50
C PHE A 147 15.61 12.15 13.85
N ARG A 148 15.51 13.38 14.36
CA ARG A 148 14.77 13.69 15.59
C ARG A 148 13.28 13.35 15.45
N GLU A 149 12.64 13.77 14.36
CA GLU A 149 11.22 13.51 14.11
C GLU A 149 10.99 12.03 13.77
N MET A 150 11.76 11.45 12.84
CA MET A 150 11.63 10.03 12.49
C MET A 150 11.97 9.08 13.65
N GLY A 151 12.82 9.51 14.58
CA GLY A 151 13.10 8.73 15.79
C GLY A 151 11.87 8.51 16.68
N LYS A 152 10.87 9.38 16.59
CA LYS A 152 9.57 9.22 17.26
C LYS A 152 8.63 8.29 16.51
N LEU A 153 8.88 8.07 15.20
CA LEU A 153 8.08 7.25 14.28
C LEU A 153 8.66 5.83 14.09
N ARG A 154 9.47 5.35 15.03
CA ARG A 154 10.16 4.05 14.89
C ARG A 154 9.25 2.83 14.98
N ASP A 155 8.08 2.97 15.60
CA ASP A 155 7.12 1.88 15.69
C ASP A 155 6.22 1.88 14.44
N LEU A 156 6.59 1.08 13.46
CA LEU A 156 5.86 0.92 12.21
C LEU A 156 4.94 -0.32 12.22
N SER A 157 4.83 -1.02 13.34
CA SER A 157 4.06 -2.26 13.46
C SER A 157 2.55 -2.10 13.25
N ASN A 158 2.04 -0.87 13.26
CA ASN A 158 0.63 -0.55 13.06
C ASN A 158 0.33 0.11 11.70
N ILE A 159 1.24 0.01 10.73
CA ILE A 159 1.04 0.55 9.37
C ILE A 159 -0.06 -0.21 8.64
N TYR A 160 -0.02 -1.54 8.70
CA TYR A 160 -0.99 -2.39 8.03
C TYR A 160 -2.18 -2.63 8.94
N THR A 161 -3.33 -2.20 8.50
CA THR A 161 -4.59 -2.30 9.23
C THR A 161 -5.68 -2.83 8.31
N VAL A 162 -6.70 -3.43 8.89
CA VAL A 162 -7.84 -4.02 8.18
C VAL A 162 -9.13 -3.50 8.80
N LEU A 163 -10.06 -3.07 7.96
CA LEU A 163 -11.42 -2.72 8.37
C LEU A 163 -12.41 -3.76 7.84
N GLY A 164 -13.07 -4.47 8.76
CA GLY A 164 -14.10 -5.45 8.45
C GLY A 164 -15.40 -4.82 7.96
N GLN A 165 -16.25 -5.64 7.33
CA GLN A 165 -17.60 -5.22 6.90
C GLN A 165 -18.52 -4.84 8.09
N ASP A 166 -18.18 -5.31 9.28
CA ASP A 166 -18.84 -5.03 10.57
C ASP A 166 -18.31 -3.77 11.25
N HIS A 167 -17.48 -2.99 10.56
CA HIS A 167 -16.79 -1.80 11.02
C HIS A 167 -15.83 -2.05 12.19
N ILE A 168 -15.31 -3.27 12.34
CA ILE A 168 -14.23 -3.56 13.26
C ILE A 168 -12.88 -3.26 12.58
N TYR A 169 -12.07 -2.44 13.24
CA TYR A 169 -10.76 -2.00 12.79
C TYR A 169 -9.66 -2.75 13.54
N TYR A 170 -8.88 -3.55 12.81
CA TYR A 170 -7.81 -4.38 13.37
C TYR A 170 -6.46 -3.69 13.23
N VAL A 171 -5.72 -3.64 14.33
CA VAL A 171 -4.40 -3.00 14.44
C VAL A 171 -3.42 -3.96 15.10
N GLY A 172 -2.23 -4.11 14.53
CA GLY A 172 -1.12 -4.86 15.12
C GLY A 172 -0.23 -3.99 15.99
N SER A 173 0.68 -4.62 16.75
CA SER A 173 1.69 -3.95 17.56
C SER A 173 3.06 -4.60 17.44
N LYS A 174 4.10 -3.90 17.92
CA LYS A 174 5.47 -4.45 17.99
C LYS A 174 5.65 -5.58 18.99
N THR A 175 4.70 -5.79 19.88
CA THR A 175 4.74 -6.87 20.88
C THR A 175 3.91 -8.09 20.48
N GLY A 176 3.42 -8.14 19.24
CA GLY A 176 2.56 -9.22 18.77
C GLY A 176 1.13 -9.17 19.32
N LEU A 177 0.70 -8.02 19.83
CA LEU A 177 -0.69 -7.81 20.22
C LEU A 177 -1.51 -7.34 18.99
N ILE A 178 -2.61 -8.01 18.73
CA ILE A 178 -3.62 -7.62 17.75
C ILE A 178 -4.83 -7.09 18.52
N THR A 179 -5.24 -5.86 18.21
CA THR A 179 -6.38 -5.23 18.87
C THR A 179 -7.49 -4.96 17.86
N ALA A 180 -8.72 -5.33 18.22
CA ALA A 180 -9.94 -5.01 17.51
C ALA A 180 -10.60 -3.79 18.14
N TYR A 181 -10.74 -2.71 17.37
CA TYR A 181 -11.45 -1.50 17.74
C TYR A 181 -12.78 -1.42 16.98
N GLY A 182 -13.76 -0.77 17.57
CA GLY A 182 -15.04 -0.58 16.92
C GLY A 182 -15.84 0.53 17.60
N ASP A 183 -17.05 0.73 17.18
CA ASP A 183 -17.95 1.77 17.64
C ASP A 183 -18.59 1.42 18.98
N ALA A 184 -18.76 2.40 19.88
CA ALA A 184 -19.53 2.23 21.09
C ALA A 184 -21.01 1.94 20.76
N ASP A 185 -21.56 2.62 19.75
CA ASP A 185 -22.83 2.28 19.10
C ASP A 185 -22.57 1.93 17.62
N PRO A 186 -22.78 0.68 17.20
CA PRO A 186 -22.51 0.26 15.82
C PRO A 186 -23.48 0.87 14.78
N ASN A 187 -24.53 1.55 15.21
CA ASN A 187 -25.48 2.23 14.33
C ASN A 187 -25.13 3.71 14.09
N ASP A 188 -24.21 4.27 14.86
CA ASP A 188 -23.80 5.67 14.79
C ASP A 188 -22.34 5.76 14.35
N SER A 189 -22.12 6.22 13.11
CA SER A 189 -20.80 6.39 12.51
C SER A 189 -19.90 7.35 13.31
N HIS A 190 -20.48 8.28 14.07
CA HIS A 190 -19.77 9.26 14.89
C HIS A 190 -19.59 8.83 16.35
N SER A 191 -20.04 7.64 16.73
CA SER A 191 -19.90 7.16 18.10
C SER A 191 -18.43 7.00 18.51
N ALA A 192 -18.16 6.98 19.80
CA ALA A 192 -16.81 6.86 20.34
C ALA A 192 -16.14 5.54 19.90
N ILE A 193 -14.84 5.58 19.63
CA ILE A 193 -14.02 4.40 19.36
C ILE A 193 -13.73 3.68 20.67
N ILE A 194 -14.05 2.39 20.74
CA ILE A 194 -13.76 1.54 21.90
C ILE A 194 -12.97 0.29 21.49
N LYS A 195 -12.15 -0.20 22.39
CA LYS A 195 -11.54 -1.52 22.27
C LYS A 195 -12.61 -2.59 22.45
N LYS A 196 -12.80 -3.46 21.46
CA LYS A 196 -13.75 -4.58 21.49
C LYS A 196 -13.11 -5.85 22.04
N ALA A 197 -11.92 -6.17 21.55
CA ALA A 197 -11.17 -7.37 21.92
C ALA A 197 -9.68 -7.19 21.65
N GLU A 198 -8.88 -8.09 22.20
CA GLU A 198 -7.45 -8.18 21.90
C GLU A 198 -6.99 -9.64 21.89
N PHE A 199 -6.01 -9.94 21.06
CA PHE A 199 -5.37 -11.25 20.93
C PHE A 199 -3.86 -11.07 21.04
N GLN A 200 -3.26 -11.70 22.06
CA GLN A 200 -1.80 -11.74 22.20
C GLN A 200 -1.26 -13.00 21.54
N LEU A 201 -0.36 -12.84 20.56
CA LEU A 201 0.36 -13.98 20.00
C LEU A 201 1.09 -14.74 21.11
N PRO A 202 1.16 -16.09 21.04
CA PRO A 202 1.93 -16.90 21.98
C PRO A 202 3.38 -16.39 22.12
N PRO A 203 4.00 -16.47 23.31
CA PRO A 203 5.34 -15.91 23.55
C PRO A 203 6.42 -16.42 22.59
N GLU A 204 6.33 -17.69 22.16
CA GLU A 204 7.25 -18.31 21.20
C GLU A 204 7.07 -17.83 19.76
N LEU A 205 5.96 -17.14 19.46
CA LEU A 205 5.60 -16.63 18.13
C LEU A 205 5.56 -15.11 18.09
N THR A 206 5.94 -14.45 19.20
CA THR A 206 5.91 -12.99 19.29
C THR A 206 6.95 -12.36 18.37
N GLY A 207 6.72 -11.10 18.11
CA GLY A 207 7.53 -10.21 17.29
C GLY A 207 6.68 -9.06 16.79
N PRO A 208 7.27 -8.02 16.25
CA PRO A 208 6.54 -6.96 15.58
C PRO A 208 5.58 -7.52 14.53
N VAL A 209 4.33 -7.08 14.58
CA VAL A 209 3.35 -7.37 13.52
C VAL A 209 3.69 -6.50 12.31
N MET A 210 4.08 -7.11 11.21
CA MET A 210 4.53 -6.43 9.99
C MET A 210 3.47 -6.41 8.90
N GLY A 211 2.40 -7.21 9.02
CA GLY A 211 1.32 -7.24 8.04
C GLY A 211 0.03 -7.78 8.62
N LEU A 212 -1.07 -7.20 8.18
CA LEU A 212 -2.44 -7.65 8.41
C LEU A 212 -3.17 -7.70 7.08
N ASN A 213 -3.95 -8.77 6.87
CA ASN A 213 -4.82 -8.94 5.71
C ASN A 213 -5.98 -9.87 6.10
N MET A 214 -6.97 -10.05 5.24
CA MET A 214 -8.14 -10.88 5.52
C MET A 214 -8.43 -11.83 4.36
N THR A 215 -8.61 -13.12 4.66
CA THR A 215 -9.01 -14.12 3.67
C THR A 215 -10.44 -13.89 3.18
N TYR A 216 -10.77 -14.50 2.03
CA TYR A 216 -12.11 -14.36 1.43
C TYR A 216 -13.20 -15.19 2.15
N ASP A 217 -12.83 -15.98 3.16
CA ASP A 217 -13.72 -16.63 4.13
C ASP A 217 -13.69 -15.99 5.52
N GLY A 218 -13.01 -14.83 5.65
CA GLY A 218 -13.11 -13.93 6.80
C GLY A 218 -12.11 -14.17 7.92
N TRP A 219 -11.01 -14.89 7.70
CA TRP A 219 -9.95 -15.03 8.69
C TRP A 219 -8.95 -13.89 8.60
N LEU A 220 -8.58 -13.33 9.75
CA LEU A 220 -7.51 -12.34 9.84
C LEU A 220 -6.16 -13.05 9.74
N ILE A 221 -5.36 -12.67 8.76
CA ILE A 221 -4.00 -13.16 8.59
C ILE A 221 -3.02 -12.13 9.13
N VAL A 222 -2.08 -12.59 9.92
CA VAL A 222 -1.06 -11.78 10.61
C VAL A 222 0.32 -12.32 10.24
N ALA A 223 1.23 -11.44 9.83
CA ALA A 223 2.63 -11.77 9.65
C ALA A 223 3.49 -11.05 10.69
N THR A 224 4.41 -11.77 11.33
CA THR A 224 5.39 -11.18 12.25
C THR A 224 6.74 -11.03 11.56
N GLU A 225 7.52 -10.05 12.01
CA GLU A 225 8.88 -9.83 11.56
C GLU A 225 9.75 -11.11 11.59
N HIS A 226 9.54 -11.98 12.56
CA HIS A 226 10.34 -13.18 12.76
C HIS A 226 9.94 -14.37 11.87
N GLY A 227 9.06 -14.17 10.88
CA GLY A 227 8.71 -15.20 9.89
C GLY A 227 7.58 -16.13 10.32
N TYR A 228 6.76 -15.74 11.29
CA TYR A 228 5.54 -16.47 11.65
C TYR A 228 4.33 -15.89 10.93
N ILE A 229 3.45 -16.75 10.47
CA ILE A 229 2.14 -16.42 9.93
C ILE A 229 1.09 -17.00 10.86
N ALA A 230 0.12 -16.19 11.23
CA ALA A 230 -1.04 -16.60 12.01
C ALA A 230 -2.32 -16.39 11.18
N ALA A 231 -3.24 -17.36 11.22
CA ALA A 231 -4.63 -17.18 10.82
C ALA A 231 -5.45 -17.14 12.11
N ILE A 232 -6.19 -16.06 12.31
CA ILE A 232 -6.91 -15.77 13.54
C ILE A 232 -8.36 -15.48 13.18
N LYS A 233 -9.29 -16.17 13.83
CA LYS A 233 -10.71 -15.88 13.68
C LYS A 233 -11.02 -14.49 14.22
N PRO A 234 -11.87 -13.67 13.55
CA PRO A 234 -12.12 -12.27 13.97
C PRO A 234 -12.63 -12.11 15.41
N ASP A 235 -13.29 -13.12 15.97
CA ASP A 235 -13.75 -13.16 17.37
C ASP A 235 -12.66 -13.62 18.36
N PHE A 236 -11.44 -13.91 17.88
CA PHE A 236 -10.28 -14.37 18.64
C PHE A 236 -10.46 -15.70 19.37
N THR A 237 -11.42 -16.52 18.99
CA THR A 237 -11.71 -17.82 19.62
C THR A 237 -10.86 -18.97 19.07
N GLU A 238 -10.31 -18.81 17.88
CA GLU A 238 -9.57 -19.87 17.17
C GLU A 238 -8.39 -19.27 16.41
N SER A 239 -7.27 -19.97 16.35
CA SER A 239 -6.06 -19.52 15.66
C SER A 239 -5.18 -20.68 15.22
N TYR A 240 -4.51 -20.50 14.10
CA TYR A 240 -3.53 -21.42 13.51
C TYR A 240 -2.23 -20.68 13.24
N PHE A 241 -1.11 -21.38 13.34
CA PHE A 241 0.22 -20.78 13.21
C PHE A 241 1.12 -21.63 12.33
N ILE A 242 1.97 -20.98 11.56
CA ILE A 242 3.02 -21.63 10.80
C ILE A 242 4.27 -20.76 10.80
N ARG A 243 5.43 -21.39 10.71
CA ARG A 243 6.69 -20.70 10.48
C ARG A 243 7.10 -20.83 9.02
N LEU A 244 7.53 -19.73 8.40
CA LEU A 244 8.04 -19.74 7.05
C LEU A 244 9.33 -20.57 6.94
N GLN A 245 9.51 -21.22 5.80
CA GLN A 245 10.76 -21.90 5.48
C GLN A 245 11.93 -20.90 5.44
N PHE A 246 13.12 -21.35 5.79
CA PHE A 246 14.35 -20.55 5.81
C PHE A 246 14.33 -19.37 6.82
N SER A 247 13.42 -19.36 7.78
CA SER A 247 13.33 -18.31 8.80
C SER A 247 14.13 -18.61 10.08
N ASP A 248 14.94 -19.67 10.11
CA ASP A 248 15.80 -19.99 11.24
C ASP A 248 16.77 -18.83 11.53
N GLY A 249 16.81 -18.38 12.79
CA GLY A 249 17.59 -17.22 13.22
C GLY A 249 16.97 -15.87 12.82
N ALA A 250 15.73 -15.83 12.38
CA ALA A 250 15.04 -14.57 12.07
C ALA A 250 14.87 -13.67 13.31
N GLU A 251 14.80 -14.27 14.50
CA GLU A 251 14.72 -13.58 15.80
C GLU A 251 15.97 -12.77 16.13
N GLU A 252 17.11 -13.12 15.53
CA GLU A 252 18.38 -12.41 15.69
C GLU A 252 18.50 -11.20 14.75
N LYS A 253 17.56 -11.03 13.81
CA LYS A 253 17.56 -9.94 12.86
C LYS A 253 16.92 -8.70 13.49
N GLU A 254 17.63 -7.59 13.40
CA GLU A 254 17.15 -6.33 13.95
C GLU A 254 16.18 -5.64 12.98
N THR A 255 14.98 -5.28 13.46
CA THR A 255 14.23 -4.17 12.89
C THR A 255 14.79 -2.88 13.44
N GLY A 256 15.54 -2.22 12.66
CA GLY A 256 15.92 -0.84 12.95
C GLY A 256 14.91 0.14 12.34
N ALA A 257 15.15 1.43 12.56
CA ALA A 257 14.49 2.53 11.85
C ALA A 257 14.63 2.43 10.31
N THR A 258 15.48 1.55 9.83
CA THR A 258 15.70 1.22 8.42
C THR A 258 14.88 0.02 7.94
N GLY A 259 14.12 -0.64 8.81
CA GLY A 259 13.27 -1.77 8.43
C GLY A 259 14.04 -3.03 7.97
N ARG A 260 15.12 -3.40 8.62
CA ARG A 260 15.96 -4.57 8.28
C ARG A 260 15.47 -5.89 8.83
N GLY A 261 14.17 -6.05 9.07
CA GLY A 261 13.63 -7.30 9.58
C GLY A 261 13.55 -8.40 8.52
N TRP A 262 13.34 -9.63 8.97
CA TRP A 262 13.12 -10.79 8.10
C TRP A 262 11.91 -10.59 7.19
N ILE A 263 10.76 -10.16 7.75
CA ILE A 263 9.59 -9.66 7.04
C ILE A 263 9.50 -8.17 7.35
N ARG A 264 9.42 -7.34 6.30
CA ARG A 264 9.43 -5.87 6.43
C ARG A 264 8.11 -5.23 6.05
N ASN A 265 7.30 -5.91 5.23
CA ASN A 265 6.15 -5.32 4.56
C ASN A 265 4.89 -6.17 4.76
N GLY A 266 3.76 -5.67 4.26
CA GLY A 266 2.53 -6.41 4.13
C GLY A 266 2.66 -7.58 3.15
N PHE A 267 1.53 -8.20 2.86
CA PHE A 267 1.45 -9.37 1.99
C PHE A 267 0.10 -9.41 1.27
N ALA A 268 0.07 -10.06 0.12
CA ALA A 268 -1.14 -10.20 -0.66
C ALA A 268 -1.87 -11.52 -0.34
N ILE A 269 -3.20 -11.52 -0.56
CA ILE A 269 -4.05 -12.72 -0.49
C ILE A 269 -4.91 -12.79 -1.74
N ASP A 270 -5.07 -13.99 -2.32
CA ASP A 270 -6.04 -14.26 -3.37
C ASP A 270 -7.30 -14.98 -2.85
N ASP A 271 -8.30 -15.08 -3.69
CA ASP A 271 -9.59 -15.71 -3.39
C ASP A 271 -9.54 -17.25 -3.31
N ASP A 272 -8.42 -17.85 -3.71
CA ASP A 272 -8.15 -19.29 -3.60
C ASP A 272 -7.40 -19.66 -2.29
N GLY A 273 -7.18 -18.70 -1.38
CA GLY A 273 -6.52 -18.91 -0.10
C GLY A 273 -4.98 -18.84 -0.18
N GLY A 274 -4.42 -18.39 -1.29
CA GLY A 274 -2.99 -18.11 -1.40
C GLY A 274 -2.59 -16.86 -0.62
N ILE A 275 -1.58 -16.97 0.23
CA ILE A 275 -0.98 -15.88 1.02
C ILE A 275 0.44 -15.67 0.49
N TYR A 276 0.72 -14.49 -0.07
CA TYR A 276 1.97 -14.19 -0.78
C TYR A 276 2.79 -13.18 0.01
N ILE A 277 3.89 -13.63 0.59
CA ILE A 277 4.71 -12.84 1.50
C ILE A 277 6.20 -12.93 1.14
N ALA A 278 6.89 -11.79 1.14
CA ALA A 278 8.33 -11.72 0.93
C ALA A 278 9.07 -11.72 2.27
N SER A 279 10.04 -12.59 2.40
CA SER A 279 11.08 -12.52 3.43
C SER A 279 12.34 -11.85 2.86
N GLN A 280 13.43 -11.84 3.60
CA GLN A 280 14.64 -11.10 3.22
C GLN A 280 15.19 -11.44 1.82
N ASP A 281 15.07 -12.70 1.36
CA ASP A 281 15.61 -13.16 0.06
C ASP A 281 14.72 -14.23 -0.62
N HIS A 282 13.51 -14.48 -0.10
CA HIS A 282 12.56 -15.43 -0.66
C HIS A 282 11.15 -14.85 -0.76
N MET A 283 10.48 -15.18 -1.84
CA MET A 283 9.04 -15.04 -2.00
C MET A 283 8.37 -16.35 -1.60
N HIS A 284 7.34 -16.29 -0.77
CA HIS A 284 6.61 -17.46 -0.27
C HIS A 284 5.14 -17.39 -0.68
N LYS A 285 4.57 -18.54 -1.04
CA LYS A 285 3.14 -18.79 -1.06
C LYS A 285 2.80 -19.76 0.05
N VAL A 286 2.07 -19.30 1.07
CA VAL A 286 1.43 -20.11 2.09
C VAL A 286 -0.02 -20.31 1.67
N ILE A 287 -0.61 -21.45 1.99
CA ILE A 287 -2.01 -21.75 1.67
C ILE A 287 -2.83 -21.73 2.96
N TRP A 288 -3.90 -20.96 2.94
CA TRP A 288 -5.02 -21.09 3.86
C TRP A 288 -5.99 -22.14 3.30
N THR A 289 -6.15 -23.26 4.00
CA THR A 289 -6.98 -24.40 3.54
C THR A 289 -8.43 -24.32 4.00
N GLY A 290 -8.80 -23.30 4.78
CA GLY A 290 -10.08 -23.23 5.50
C GLY A 290 -10.05 -23.94 6.86
N GLU A 291 -9.06 -24.80 7.11
CA GLU A 291 -8.90 -25.58 8.35
C GLU A 291 -7.49 -25.42 8.96
N GLY A 292 -6.60 -24.65 8.32
CA GLY A 292 -5.24 -24.42 8.78
C GLY A 292 -4.35 -23.77 7.73
N LEU A 293 -3.13 -23.42 8.13
CA LEU A 293 -2.09 -22.89 7.26
C LEU A 293 -1.17 -24.01 6.76
N SER A 294 -0.76 -23.98 5.51
CA SER A 294 0.10 -24.99 4.90
C SER A 294 1.25 -24.39 4.09
N VAL A 295 2.41 -25.02 4.14
CA VAL A 295 3.57 -24.81 3.27
C VAL A 295 3.86 -26.03 2.40
N ASP A 296 2.95 -27.03 2.36
CA ASP A 296 3.13 -28.22 1.52
C ASP A 296 2.88 -27.88 0.05
N ALA A 297 3.87 -28.21 -0.79
CA ALA A 297 3.76 -28.04 -2.24
C ALA A 297 2.62 -28.83 -2.87
N LYS A 298 2.13 -29.91 -2.23
CA LYS A 298 0.97 -30.67 -2.69
C LYS A 298 -0.33 -29.89 -2.58
N GLU A 299 -0.39 -28.92 -1.68
CA GLU A 299 -1.52 -28.02 -1.49
C GLU A 299 -1.35 -26.71 -2.29
N GLY A 300 -0.28 -26.60 -3.07
CA GLY A 300 -0.02 -25.44 -3.94
C GLY A 300 0.91 -24.38 -3.33
N ALA A 301 1.44 -24.61 -2.12
CA ALA A 301 2.44 -23.72 -1.53
C ALA A 301 3.78 -23.81 -2.27
N TRP A 302 4.53 -22.73 -2.20
CA TRP A 302 5.87 -22.69 -2.79
C TRP A 302 6.74 -21.61 -2.13
N THR A 303 8.05 -21.76 -2.31
CA THR A 303 9.05 -20.76 -1.93
C THR A 303 10.02 -20.60 -3.08
N ALA A 304 10.36 -19.36 -3.45
CA ALA A 304 11.25 -19.03 -4.55
C ALA A 304 12.22 -17.91 -4.15
N ARG A 305 13.49 -18.10 -4.46
CA ARG A 305 14.53 -17.12 -4.14
C ARG A 305 14.48 -15.93 -5.11
N TYR A 306 14.80 -14.72 -4.63
CA TYR A 306 15.08 -13.54 -5.44
C TYR A 306 16.47 -12.94 -5.12
N LEU A 307 16.96 -12.02 -5.95
CA LEU A 307 18.28 -11.41 -5.77
C LEU A 307 18.24 -10.36 -4.65
N ASN A 308 19.32 -10.27 -3.86
CA ASN A 308 19.39 -9.40 -2.68
C ASN A 308 20.84 -9.05 -2.33
N SER A 309 21.57 -8.38 -3.23
CA SER A 309 22.95 -7.92 -2.98
C SER A 309 23.03 -6.79 -1.96
N TRP A 310 22.01 -5.91 -1.95
CA TRP A 310 21.85 -4.85 -0.97
C TRP A 310 21.67 -5.38 0.46
N GLY A 311 21.09 -6.59 0.60
CA GLY A 311 20.92 -7.27 1.89
C GLY A 311 19.69 -6.89 2.69
N GLU A 312 18.91 -5.90 2.24
CA GLU A 312 17.70 -5.42 2.92
C GLU A 312 16.42 -6.15 2.48
N GLY A 313 16.50 -6.95 1.40
CA GLY A 313 15.33 -7.55 0.77
C GLY A 313 14.52 -6.55 -0.06
N THR A 314 13.28 -6.95 -0.41
CA THR A 314 12.36 -6.06 -1.11
C THR A 314 11.87 -4.93 -0.21
N GLY A 315 11.80 -3.70 -0.73
CA GLY A 315 11.10 -2.57 -0.11
C GLY A 315 9.58 -2.58 -0.38
N ALA A 316 9.11 -3.48 -1.26
CA ALA A 316 7.72 -3.52 -1.70
C ALA A 316 6.89 -4.56 -0.95
N THR A 317 5.63 -4.24 -0.64
CA THR A 317 4.60 -5.25 -0.38
C THR A 317 4.32 -6.00 -1.69
N PRO A 318 4.27 -7.35 -1.71
CA PRO A 318 3.92 -8.10 -2.91
C PRO A 318 2.54 -7.72 -3.44
N SER A 319 2.43 -7.50 -4.76
CA SER A 319 1.18 -7.20 -5.46
C SER A 319 0.79 -8.34 -6.38
N LEU A 320 -0.50 -8.65 -6.54
CA LEU A 320 -0.96 -9.69 -7.47
C LEU A 320 -1.31 -9.08 -8.83
N MET A 321 -0.93 -9.79 -9.89
CA MET A 321 -1.16 -9.43 -11.29
C MET A 321 -1.88 -10.56 -12.03
N GLY A 322 -2.76 -10.21 -12.99
CA GLY A 322 -3.48 -11.19 -13.83
C GLY A 322 -4.72 -11.76 -13.12
N PHE A 323 -5.82 -11.03 -13.13
CA PHE A 323 -7.12 -11.49 -12.62
C PHE A 323 -8.04 -11.86 -13.77
N GLY A 324 -8.55 -13.10 -13.77
CA GLY A 324 -9.33 -13.63 -14.87
C GLY A 324 -8.54 -13.86 -16.16
N GLU A 325 -7.21 -13.69 -16.10
CA GLU A 325 -6.28 -13.89 -17.22
C GLU A 325 -5.61 -15.27 -17.11
N GLU A 326 -5.06 -15.76 -18.23
CA GLU A 326 -4.36 -17.04 -18.23
C GLU A 326 -3.05 -16.97 -17.45
N ASP A 327 -2.27 -15.88 -17.60
CA ASP A 327 -1.00 -15.67 -16.92
C ASP A 327 -1.21 -14.89 -15.62
N GLN A 328 -0.75 -15.46 -14.50
CA GLN A 328 -0.93 -14.89 -13.17
C GLN A 328 0.39 -14.81 -12.41
N PHE A 329 0.64 -13.66 -11.78
CA PHE A 329 1.92 -13.38 -11.14
C PHE A 329 1.79 -12.79 -9.75
N VAL A 330 2.87 -12.94 -8.98
CA VAL A 330 3.20 -12.09 -7.84
C VAL A 330 4.30 -11.15 -8.26
N VAL A 331 4.17 -9.87 -7.97
CA VAL A 331 5.08 -8.81 -8.40
C VAL A 331 5.73 -8.17 -7.18
N ILE A 332 7.06 -8.04 -7.20
CA ILE A 332 7.85 -7.27 -6.22
C ILE A 332 8.94 -6.47 -6.94
N THR A 333 9.59 -5.56 -6.23
CA THR A 333 10.98 -5.19 -6.55
C THR A 333 11.91 -6.11 -5.75
N ASP A 334 13.11 -6.41 -6.25
CA ASP A 334 14.08 -7.21 -5.50
C ASP A 334 14.99 -6.35 -4.61
N GLY A 335 15.99 -6.97 -3.98
CA GLY A 335 16.95 -6.33 -3.08
C GLY A 335 18.33 -6.12 -3.70
N GLU A 336 18.45 -5.93 -5.00
CA GLU A 336 19.72 -5.59 -5.65
C GLU A 336 20.07 -4.09 -5.48
N ASP A 337 21.34 -3.73 -5.63
CA ASP A 337 21.76 -2.31 -5.62
C ASP A 337 21.01 -1.51 -6.69
N LEU A 338 20.95 -2.02 -7.91
CA LEU A 338 19.99 -1.61 -8.92
C LEU A 338 18.84 -2.62 -8.91
N MET A 339 17.76 -2.29 -8.23
CA MET A 339 16.64 -3.21 -8.06
C MET A 339 16.01 -3.61 -9.39
N ASN A 340 15.46 -4.81 -9.44
CA ASN A 340 14.64 -5.28 -10.56
C ASN A 340 13.16 -5.31 -10.19
N VAL A 341 12.28 -5.12 -11.16
CA VAL A 341 10.90 -5.63 -11.06
C VAL A 341 10.94 -7.13 -11.35
N VAL A 342 10.37 -7.92 -10.46
CA VAL A 342 10.37 -9.38 -10.53
C VAL A 342 8.93 -9.90 -10.51
N LEU A 343 8.60 -10.72 -11.52
CA LEU A 343 7.34 -11.44 -11.61
C LEU A 343 7.58 -12.91 -11.30
N PHE A 344 6.82 -13.47 -10.35
CA PHE A 344 6.81 -14.90 -10.07
C PHE A 344 5.52 -15.52 -10.59
N TRP A 345 5.60 -16.67 -11.26
CA TRP A 345 4.41 -17.46 -11.56
C TRP A 345 3.63 -17.73 -10.26
N ARG A 346 2.41 -17.21 -10.17
CA ARG A 346 1.58 -17.27 -8.95
C ARG A 346 1.13 -18.69 -8.63
N ASN A 347 0.73 -19.44 -9.64
CA ASN A 347 0.25 -20.80 -9.52
C ASN A 347 1.23 -21.82 -10.15
N GLY A 348 0.82 -22.58 -11.15
CA GLY A 348 1.69 -23.50 -11.87
C GLY A 348 2.74 -22.78 -12.72
N ILE A 349 3.96 -23.31 -12.78
CA ILE A 349 4.95 -22.89 -13.78
C ILE A 349 4.61 -23.63 -15.07
N PRO A 350 4.50 -22.97 -16.25
CA PRO A 350 4.30 -23.66 -17.53
C PRO A 350 5.34 -24.77 -17.75
N GLU A 351 4.91 -25.92 -18.29
CA GLU A 351 5.78 -27.11 -18.41
C GLU A 351 7.04 -26.82 -19.23
N ASP A 352 6.90 -26.07 -20.32
CA ASP A 352 7.96 -25.69 -21.25
C ASP A 352 8.75 -24.45 -20.80
N TRP A 353 8.34 -23.80 -19.68
CA TRP A 353 9.02 -22.63 -19.13
C TRP A 353 10.45 -22.96 -18.71
N LYS A 354 11.41 -22.17 -19.19
CA LYS A 354 12.81 -22.29 -18.82
C LYS A 354 13.20 -21.15 -17.89
N GLN A 355 14.01 -21.48 -16.88
CA GLN A 355 14.58 -20.48 -16.00
C GLN A 355 15.27 -19.37 -16.81
N LEU A 356 14.96 -18.13 -16.48
CA LEU A 356 15.56 -16.96 -17.12
C LEU A 356 17.06 -16.87 -16.77
N GLN A 357 17.85 -16.39 -17.71
CA GLN A 357 19.27 -16.16 -17.47
C GLN A 357 19.45 -15.11 -16.37
N GLY A 358 20.26 -15.42 -15.35
CA GLY A 358 20.50 -14.53 -14.20
C GLY A 358 19.45 -14.62 -13.09
N ALA A 359 18.27 -15.19 -13.35
CA ALA A 359 17.27 -15.37 -12.30
C ALA A 359 17.68 -16.51 -11.35
N PRO A 360 17.55 -16.34 -10.02
CA PRO A 360 17.96 -17.36 -9.05
C PRO A 360 16.98 -18.53 -8.95
N ASP A 361 15.75 -18.39 -9.45
CA ASP A 361 14.72 -19.42 -9.39
C ASP A 361 13.94 -19.55 -10.70
N ARG A 362 13.53 -20.79 -11.05
CA ARG A 362 12.73 -21.08 -12.25
C ARG A 362 11.32 -20.46 -12.18
N ARG A 363 10.81 -20.18 -10.98
CA ARG A 363 9.49 -19.56 -10.80
C ARG A 363 9.44 -18.10 -11.28
N ILE A 364 10.60 -17.47 -11.49
CA ILE A 364 10.66 -16.11 -12.00
C ILE A 364 10.26 -16.10 -13.48
N ALA A 365 9.14 -15.44 -13.77
CA ALA A 365 8.57 -15.25 -15.10
C ALA A 365 9.15 -14.02 -15.81
N GLY A 366 9.54 -13.00 -15.05
CA GLY A 366 10.11 -11.76 -15.56
C GLY A 366 11.04 -11.14 -14.53
N MET A 367 12.14 -10.57 -14.98
CA MET A 367 13.09 -9.84 -14.15
C MET A 367 13.78 -8.79 -15.02
N LEU A 368 13.53 -7.51 -14.76
CA LEU A 368 14.11 -6.39 -15.50
C LEU A 368 14.58 -5.30 -14.54
N PRO A 369 15.73 -4.65 -14.80
CA PRO A 369 16.24 -3.59 -13.95
C PRO A 369 15.36 -2.34 -14.03
N VAL A 370 15.24 -1.66 -12.89
CA VAL A 370 14.59 -0.35 -12.79
C VAL A 370 15.65 0.72 -13.01
N ASP A 371 15.94 0.98 -14.27
CA ASP A 371 17.03 1.86 -14.70
C ASP A 371 16.57 3.28 -15.05
N MET A 372 15.28 3.56 -14.98
CA MET A 372 14.68 4.86 -15.37
C MET A 372 15.13 5.34 -16.76
N GLY A 373 15.44 4.41 -17.65
CA GLY A 373 15.92 4.68 -19.00
C GLY A 373 17.39 5.08 -19.10
N ASP A 374 18.16 4.98 -18.02
CA ASP A 374 19.61 5.20 -17.99
C ASP A 374 20.33 3.87 -17.77
N PRO A 375 20.89 3.24 -18.84
CA PRO A 375 21.55 1.95 -18.74
C PRO A 375 22.89 2.00 -17.97
N GLU A 376 23.40 3.18 -17.65
CA GLU A 376 24.63 3.39 -16.84
C GLU A 376 24.30 3.59 -15.36
N LEU A 377 23.00 3.58 -14.97
CA LEU A 377 22.59 3.73 -13.59
C LEU A 377 23.08 2.53 -12.76
N ALA A 378 23.88 2.80 -11.73
CA ALA A 378 24.50 1.75 -10.93
C ALA A 378 23.66 1.31 -9.73
N ALA A 379 22.81 2.17 -9.22
CA ALA A 379 21.99 1.87 -8.05
C ALA A 379 20.68 2.68 -8.07
N LEU A 380 19.59 2.03 -7.69
CA LEU A 380 18.29 2.66 -7.48
C LEU A 380 17.47 1.80 -6.53
N GLN A 381 16.86 2.43 -5.54
CA GLN A 381 15.99 1.78 -4.56
C GLN A 381 14.62 2.46 -4.50
N SER A 382 13.60 1.66 -4.18
CA SER A 382 12.27 2.13 -3.85
C SER A 382 11.75 1.35 -2.64
N GLU A 383 11.18 2.07 -1.68
CA GLU A 383 10.44 1.52 -0.54
C GLU A 383 8.93 1.50 -0.80
N GLN A 384 8.52 1.74 -2.05
CA GLN A 384 7.11 1.77 -2.43
C GLN A 384 6.71 0.47 -3.11
N SER A 385 5.49 0.02 -2.83
CA SER A 385 4.91 -1.14 -3.49
C SER A 385 4.72 -0.89 -4.98
N VAL A 386 4.77 -1.97 -5.74
CA VAL A 386 4.56 -1.92 -7.19
C VAL A 386 3.07 -1.76 -7.47
N VAL A 387 2.68 -0.68 -8.14
CA VAL A 387 1.31 -0.49 -8.60
C VAL A 387 1.02 -1.44 -9.75
N VAL A 388 -0.04 -2.23 -9.64
CA VAL A 388 -0.42 -3.21 -10.67
C VAL A 388 -1.78 -2.88 -11.27
N LYS A 389 -1.83 -2.69 -12.59
CA LYS A 389 -3.06 -2.52 -13.36
C LYS A 389 -2.99 -3.34 -14.64
N GLY A 390 -3.90 -4.32 -14.77
CA GLY A 390 -3.83 -5.30 -15.85
C GLY A 390 -2.49 -6.07 -15.81
N TYR A 391 -1.78 -6.09 -16.92
CA TYR A 391 -0.41 -6.63 -17.02
C TYR A 391 0.69 -5.58 -16.88
N GLY A 392 0.35 -4.38 -16.46
CA GLY A 392 1.31 -3.31 -16.18
C GLY A 392 1.74 -3.29 -14.71
N ALA A 393 3.01 -3.06 -14.49
CA ALA A 393 3.66 -2.87 -13.19
C ALA A 393 4.40 -1.52 -13.18
N LEU A 394 4.13 -0.65 -12.21
CA LEU A 394 4.72 0.67 -12.14
C LEU A 394 5.52 0.85 -10.86
N VAL A 395 6.71 1.43 -11.00
CA VAL A 395 7.66 1.68 -9.91
C VAL A 395 8.07 3.15 -9.92
N VAL A 396 8.26 3.70 -8.72
CA VAL A 396 8.79 5.05 -8.50
C VAL A 396 10.20 5.00 -7.94
N ASN A 397 11.00 6.01 -8.20
CA ASN A 397 12.34 6.16 -7.63
C ASN A 397 12.29 6.91 -6.30
N ASN A 398 12.83 6.30 -5.23
CA ASN A 398 13.01 6.96 -3.94
C ASN A 398 14.48 7.32 -3.63
N THR A 399 15.42 6.99 -4.50
CA THR A 399 16.82 7.33 -4.27
C THR A 399 17.05 8.83 -4.46
N PRO A 400 17.58 9.56 -3.45
CA PRO A 400 17.85 10.98 -3.56
C PRO A 400 18.82 11.28 -4.71
N ARG A 401 18.59 12.39 -5.43
CA ARG A 401 19.49 12.85 -6.49
C ARG A 401 20.92 13.10 -5.98
N ASN A 402 21.06 13.64 -4.79
CA ASN A 402 22.34 13.88 -4.14
C ASN A 402 22.31 13.32 -2.72
N ILE A 403 23.21 12.41 -2.43
CA ILE A 403 23.42 11.90 -1.08
C ILE A 403 24.63 12.61 -0.50
N PRO A 404 24.49 13.40 0.60
CA PRO A 404 25.62 14.02 1.25
C PRO A 404 26.65 12.97 1.68
N TRP A 405 27.92 13.21 1.40
CA TRP A 405 29.02 12.28 1.68
C TRP A 405 29.15 11.85 3.16
N TYR A 406 28.61 12.63 4.08
CA TYR A 406 28.59 12.34 5.52
C TYR A 406 27.36 11.52 5.96
N LEU A 407 26.43 11.23 5.07
CA LEU A 407 25.23 10.45 5.36
C LEU A 407 25.44 9.02 4.84
N PRO A 408 25.27 7.99 5.69
CA PRO A 408 25.28 6.61 5.21
C PRO A 408 24.23 6.42 4.10
N GLU A 409 24.57 5.65 3.09
CA GLU A 409 23.67 5.37 1.96
C GLU A 409 22.35 4.77 2.42
N GLN A 410 22.40 3.87 3.41
CA GLN A 410 21.23 3.25 4.05
C GLN A 410 20.29 4.25 4.76
N ALA A 411 20.79 5.47 5.05
CA ALA A 411 19.96 6.53 5.64
C ALA A 411 19.29 7.41 4.57
N SER A 412 19.54 7.17 3.28
CA SER A 412 19.03 8.00 2.19
C SER A 412 17.51 8.02 2.12
N THR A 413 16.87 6.87 2.29
CA THR A 413 15.40 6.74 2.32
C THR A 413 14.78 7.53 3.46
N LEU A 414 15.40 7.46 4.66
CA LEU A 414 14.95 8.24 5.82
C LEU A 414 15.08 9.74 5.57
N MET A 415 16.16 10.17 4.91
CA MET A 415 16.37 11.57 4.53
C MET A 415 15.26 12.06 3.60
N ILE A 416 14.89 11.24 2.62
CA ILE A 416 13.91 11.62 1.62
C ILE A 416 12.51 11.80 2.20
N SER A 417 12.19 11.11 3.29
CA SER A 417 10.88 11.19 3.94
C SER A 417 10.51 12.61 4.36
N MET A 418 11.49 13.44 4.74
CA MET A 418 11.26 14.82 5.19
C MET A 418 11.85 15.88 4.27
N ALA A 419 12.91 15.55 3.53
CA ALA A 419 13.64 16.49 2.66
C ALA A 419 13.38 16.26 1.16
N GLY A 420 12.60 15.26 0.80
CA GLY A 420 12.43 14.80 -0.58
C GLY A 420 11.78 15.80 -1.53
N SER A 421 11.08 16.81 -1.02
CA SER A 421 10.56 17.91 -1.86
C SER A 421 11.63 18.94 -2.23
N HIS A 422 12.79 18.96 -1.52
CA HIS A 422 13.84 19.93 -1.78
C HIS A 422 14.57 19.62 -3.10
N PRO A 423 14.80 20.61 -3.99
CA PRO A 423 15.40 20.39 -5.31
C PRO A 423 16.80 19.73 -5.28
N GLU A 424 17.55 19.90 -4.18
CA GLU A 424 18.86 19.26 -4.01
C GLU A 424 18.77 17.74 -3.85
N TYR A 425 17.68 17.23 -3.22
CA TYR A 425 17.53 15.82 -2.87
C TYR A 425 16.43 15.11 -3.66
N GLN A 426 15.53 15.86 -4.25
CA GLN A 426 14.35 15.37 -4.96
C GLN A 426 14.70 14.25 -5.94
N PRO A 427 14.18 13.02 -5.76
CA PRO A 427 14.38 11.93 -6.70
C PRO A 427 13.51 12.14 -7.94
N TYR A 428 13.90 11.58 -9.06
CA TYR A 428 13.13 11.61 -10.29
C TYR A 428 13.06 10.24 -10.92
N GLY A 429 11.95 9.96 -11.50
CA GLY A 429 11.71 8.77 -12.30
C GLY A 429 10.50 7.96 -11.83
N VAL A 430 9.70 7.62 -12.83
CA VAL A 430 8.61 6.66 -12.75
C VAL A 430 8.75 5.76 -13.98
N GLN A 431 8.75 4.45 -13.78
CA GLN A 431 8.92 3.47 -14.86
C GLN A 431 7.84 2.42 -14.83
N GLN A 432 7.28 2.11 -15.99
CA GLN A 432 6.32 1.04 -16.18
C GLN A 432 6.98 -0.15 -16.89
N PHE A 433 6.58 -1.34 -16.47
CA PHE A 433 6.89 -2.63 -17.10
C PHE A 433 5.59 -3.29 -17.50
N VAL A 434 5.60 -4.07 -18.58
CA VAL A 434 4.39 -4.73 -19.09
C VAL A 434 4.69 -6.18 -19.39
N TRP A 435 3.89 -7.11 -18.85
CA TRP A 435 3.92 -8.49 -19.27
C TRP A 435 3.26 -8.63 -20.65
N ASN A 436 3.98 -9.25 -21.58
CA ASN A 436 3.46 -9.54 -22.92
C ASN A 436 3.08 -11.02 -23.03
N PRO A 437 1.79 -11.39 -22.93
CA PRO A 437 1.37 -12.79 -22.92
C PRO A 437 1.63 -13.51 -24.25
N ALA A 438 1.59 -12.80 -25.37
CA ALA A 438 1.87 -13.39 -26.68
C ALA A 438 3.34 -13.79 -26.86
N ARG A 439 4.24 -13.11 -26.16
CA ARG A 439 5.69 -13.37 -26.18
C ARG A 439 6.18 -14.06 -24.93
N GLN A 440 5.30 -14.23 -23.92
CA GLN A 440 5.61 -14.77 -22.60
C GLN A 440 6.87 -14.14 -21.98
N ARG A 441 6.88 -12.81 -21.91
CA ARG A 441 8.00 -12.08 -21.31
C ARG A 441 7.59 -10.73 -20.73
N LEU A 442 8.32 -10.29 -19.73
CA LEU A 442 8.27 -8.93 -19.23
C LEU A 442 9.02 -8.00 -20.20
N GLU A 443 8.45 -6.86 -20.50
CA GLU A 443 9.00 -5.83 -21.39
C GLU A 443 9.01 -4.47 -20.68
N ASN A 444 9.96 -3.60 -21.05
CA ASN A 444 9.90 -2.20 -20.64
C ASN A 444 8.69 -1.54 -21.29
N GLY A 445 7.90 -0.86 -20.49
CA GLY A 445 6.86 0.04 -20.96
C GLY A 445 7.44 1.43 -21.25
N TRP A 446 6.94 2.42 -20.51
CA TRP A 446 7.41 3.79 -20.62
C TRP A 446 8.22 4.21 -19.39
N VAL A 447 9.02 5.26 -19.54
CA VAL A 447 9.75 5.95 -18.47
C VAL A 447 9.41 7.43 -18.51
N ASN A 448 9.15 8.02 -17.35
CA ASN A 448 8.99 9.47 -17.19
C ASN A 448 9.97 9.95 -16.11
N THR A 449 10.98 10.71 -16.53
CA THR A 449 12.04 11.25 -15.65
C THR A 449 11.77 12.69 -15.18
N ASP A 450 10.67 13.30 -15.57
CA ASP A 450 10.29 14.66 -15.17
C ASP A 450 9.50 14.68 -13.86
N ILE A 451 9.00 13.52 -13.42
CA ILE A 451 8.16 13.36 -12.22
C ILE A 451 9.04 12.93 -11.05
N SER A 452 8.81 13.57 -9.91
CA SER A 452 9.40 13.20 -8.64
C SER A 452 8.32 12.59 -7.73
N SER A 453 8.59 11.40 -7.17
CA SER A 453 7.77 10.76 -6.15
C SER A 453 8.64 10.41 -4.95
N PRO A 454 8.87 11.36 -4.03
CA PRO A 454 9.87 11.16 -2.96
C PRO A 454 9.56 10.01 -2.01
N SER A 455 8.29 9.81 -1.66
CA SER A 455 7.90 8.81 -0.66
C SER A 455 6.41 8.42 -0.71
N SER A 456 5.77 8.54 -1.88
CA SER A 456 4.36 8.18 -2.05
C SER A 456 4.21 6.78 -2.65
N VAL A 457 3.33 5.94 -2.08
CA VAL A 457 2.79 4.81 -2.83
C VAL A 457 1.76 5.37 -3.81
N PRO A 458 1.96 5.23 -5.14
CA PRO A 458 1.00 5.73 -6.12
C PRO A 458 -0.31 4.96 -6.09
N MET A 459 -1.36 5.51 -6.74
CA MET A 459 -2.65 4.87 -6.90
C MET A 459 -3.11 4.92 -8.35
N ALA A 460 -3.44 3.77 -8.93
CA ALA A 460 -4.02 3.71 -10.26
C ALA A 460 -5.56 3.76 -10.22
N SER A 461 -6.14 4.55 -11.11
CA SER A 461 -7.57 4.56 -11.40
C SER A 461 -7.84 3.71 -12.64
N MET A 462 -8.70 2.71 -12.53
CA MET A 462 -9.10 1.89 -13.67
C MET A 462 -9.98 2.69 -14.63
N LYS A 463 -10.89 3.51 -14.09
CA LYS A 463 -11.88 4.24 -14.89
C LYS A 463 -11.28 5.47 -15.57
N SER A 464 -10.38 6.22 -14.92
CA SER A 464 -9.71 7.38 -15.51
C SER A 464 -8.50 7.02 -16.37
N ASP A 465 -8.06 5.77 -16.33
CA ASP A 465 -6.85 5.28 -17.02
C ASP A 465 -5.58 6.06 -16.66
N ARG A 466 -5.48 6.45 -15.38
CA ARG A 466 -4.40 7.28 -14.81
C ARG A 466 -3.75 6.64 -13.62
N VAL A 467 -2.52 7.04 -13.37
CA VAL A 467 -1.87 6.86 -12.07
C VAL A 467 -1.66 8.22 -11.41
N TYR A 468 -2.00 8.28 -10.13
CA TYR A 468 -1.85 9.44 -9.28
C TYR A 468 -0.70 9.23 -8.31
N VAL A 469 0.15 10.25 -8.18
CA VAL A 469 1.35 10.23 -7.35
C VAL A 469 1.39 11.51 -6.53
N ILE A 470 1.64 11.40 -5.22
CA ILE A 470 2.02 12.59 -4.46
C ILE A 470 3.50 12.83 -4.70
N GLY A 471 3.76 13.86 -5.47
CA GLY A 471 5.08 14.25 -5.96
C GLY A 471 5.61 15.52 -5.32
N ALA A 472 6.66 16.05 -5.94
CA ALA A 472 7.24 17.30 -5.50
C ALA A 472 7.78 18.13 -6.68
N ARG A 473 7.58 19.45 -6.63
CA ARG A 473 8.13 20.45 -7.56
C ARG A 473 8.54 21.71 -6.80
N ASP A 474 9.71 22.23 -7.05
CA ASP A 474 10.18 23.51 -6.49
C ASP A 474 9.99 23.63 -4.97
N ASN A 475 10.35 22.59 -4.23
CA ASN A 475 10.20 22.49 -2.78
C ASN A 475 8.74 22.53 -2.28
N GLN A 476 7.77 22.20 -3.12
CA GLN A 476 6.37 22.07 -2.78
C GLN A 476 5.87 20.67 -3.12
N TRP A 477 4.96 20.16 -2.31
CA TRP A 477 4.27 18.89 -2.56
C TRP A 477 3.19 19.09 -3.61
N THR A 478 3.05 18.09 -4.48
CA THR A 478 2.12 18.12 -5.61
C THR A 478 1.31 16.83 -5.69
N LEU A 479 0.17 16.89 -6.36
CA LEU A 479 -0.47 15.73 -6.97
C LEU A 479 -0.06 15.71 -8.43
N GLU A 480 0.54 14.63 -8.88
CA GLU A 480 0.89 14.37 -10.28
C GLU A 480 -0.08 13.34 -10.87
N ALA A 481 -0.55 13.56 -12.08
CA ALA A 481 -1.39 12.62 -12.81
C ALA A 481 -0.74 12.26 -14.14
N LEU A 482 -0.51 10.97 -14.35
CA LEU A 482 0.09 10.44 -15.57
C LEU A 482 -0.91 9.52 -16.27
N ASP A 483 -0.97 9.60 -17.58
CA ASP A 483 -1.65 8.62 -18.42
C ASP A 483 -1.01 7.24 -18.24
N TRP A 484 -1.82 6.24 -17.94
CA TRP A 484 -1.33 4.89 -17.65
C TRP A 484 -0.66 4.21 -18.84
N ALA A 485 -1.15 4.47 -20.05
CA ALA A 485 -0.68 3.81 -21.27
C ALA A 485 0.63 4.42 -21.80
N THR A 486 0.82 5.74 -21.63
CA THR A 486 1.93 6.47 -22.24
C THR A 486 2.95 7.01 -21.25
N GLY A 487 2.57 7.18 -19.99
CA GLY A 487 3.40 7.82 -18.95
C GLY A 487 3.51 9.34 -19.11
N GLU A 488 2.76 9.94 -20.04
CA GLU A 488 2.75 11.38 -20.20
C GLU A 488 2.09 12.06 -18.99
N SER A 489 2.70 13.16 -18.51
CA SER A 489 2.11 13.99 -17.46
C SER A 489 0.91 14.76 -18.05
N GLU A 490 -0.29 14.43 -17.59
CA GLU A 490 -1.50 15.12 -18.04
C GLU A 490 -1.73 16.44 -17.32
N PHE A 491 -1.53 16.42 -16.01
CA PHE A 491 -1.61 17.63 -15.18
C PHE A 491 -0.92 17.40 -13.84
N TYR A 492 -0.69 18.49 -13.12
CA TYR A 492 -0.30 18.47 -11.72
C TYR A 492 -1.02 19.55 -10.93
N TYR A 493 -1.22 19.29 -9.63
CA TYR A 493 -1.74 20.28 -8.69
C TYR A 493 -0.72 20.56 -7.62
N VAL A 494 -0.30 21.83 -7.49
CA VAL A 494 0.57 22.26 -6.39
C VAL A 494 -0.28 22.36 -5.13
N ILE A 495 0.07 21.55 -4.10
CA ILE A 495 -0.63 21.49 -2.81
C ILE A 495 0.00 22.48 -1.83
N GLY A 496 1.34 22.47 -1.69
CA GLY A 496 2.06 23.41 -0.85
C GLY A 496 3.29 22.83 -0.13
N GLY A 497 3.67 23.48 0.97
CA GLY A 497 4.89 23.17 1.72
C GLY A 497 4.80 21.89 2.58
N GLN A 498 5.64 21.84 3.64
CA GLN A 498 5.92 20.63 4.40
C GLN A 498 4.72 20.03 5.16
N ARG A 499 3.68 20.81 5.45
CA ARG A 499 2.41 20.29 6.00
C ARG A 499 1.84 19.13 5.18
N TYR A 500 2.11 19.14 3.88
CA TYR A 500 1.55 18.23 2.89
C TYR A 500 2.50 17.11 2.47
N ASN A 501 3.58 16.91 3.23
CA ASN A 501 4.49 15.78 3.07
C ASN A 501 3.76 14.46 3.22
N VAL A 502 3.94 13.53 2.28
CA VAL A 502 3.21 12.26 2.24
C VAL A 502 3.79 11.18 3.17
N LEU A 503 5.04 11.26 3.58
CA LEU A 503 5.74 10.35 4.50
C LEU A 503 5.35 8.87 4.35
N PHE A 504 5.71 8.24 3.24
CA PHE A 504 5.44 6.83 2.92
C PHE A 504 3.96 6.39 2.97
N SER A 505 3.03 7.32 3.12
CA SER A 505 1.61 6.99 3.07
C SER A 505 1.17 6.62 1.66
N GLY A 506 0.19 5.73 1.56
CA GLY A 506 -0.49 5.46 0.30
C GLY A 506 -1.27 6.69 -0.19
N THR A 507 -1.28 6.88 -1.50
CA THR A 507 -2.22 7.78 -2.17
C THR A 507 -3.55 7.04 -2.28
N LEU A 508 -4.61 7.53 -1.63
CA LEU A 508 -5.91 6.90 -1.63
C LEU A 508 -6.86 7.66 -2.54
N LEU A 509 -7.68 6.91 -3.25
CA LEU A 509 -8.79 7.41 -4.06
C LEU A 509 -10.09 6.92 -3.44
N ASP A 510 -10.94 7.84 -2.97
CA ASP A 510 -12.19 7.48 -2.29
C ASP A 510 -13.34 7.19 -3.29
N GLU A 511 -14.52 6.84 -2.79
CA GLU A 511 -15.68 6.50 -3.62
C GLU A 511 -16.14 7.63 -4.52
N ASP A 512 -15.89 8.89 -4.12
CA ASP A 512 -16.20 10.09 -4.90
C ASP A 512 -15.03 10.54 -5.79
N GLY A 513 -13.93 9.76 -5.81
CA GLY A 513 -12.75 10.06 -6.62
C GLY A 513 -11.84 11.15 -6.06
N ARG A 514 -11.99 11.53 -4.79
CA ARG A 514 -11.10 12.50 -4.14
C ARG A 514 -9.83 11.80 -3.69
N ILE A 515 -8.69 12.48 -3.84
CA ILE A 515 -7.39 12.02 -3.33
C ILE A 515 -7.24 12.41 -1.86
N HIS A 516 -6.80 11.46 -1.05
CA HIS A 516 -6.36 11.73 0.31
C HIS A 516 -5.18 10.84 0.71
N TYR A 517 -4.41 11.29 1.71
CA TYR A 517 -3.21 10.60 2.18
C TYR A 517 -2.83 11.06 3.59
N GLY A 518 -1.98 10.27 4.24
CA GLY A 518 -1.40 10.62 5.54
C GLY A 518 -0.17 11.52 5.42
N THR A 519 0.10 12.27 6.47
CA THR A 519 1.29 13.11 6.63
C THR A 519 1.98 12.81 7.97
N PRO A 520 3.21 13.29 8.21
CA PRO A 520 3.83 13.18 9.54
C PRO A 520 3.00 13.75 10.68
N TRP A 521 2.02 14.61 10.39
CA TRP A 521 1.29 15.37 11.40
C TRP A 521 -0.23 15.23 11.33
N GLY A 522 -0.74 14.55 10.31
CA GLY A 522 -2.18 14.42 10.13
C GLY A 522 -2.59 13.82 8.80
N ARG A 523 -3.76 14.22 8.32
CA ARG A 523 -4.28 13.74 7.03
C ARG A 523 -4.75 14.89 6.14
N VAL A 524 -4.59 14.69 4.85
CA VAL A 524 -4.97 15.63 3.78
C VAL A 524 -5.99 14.97 2.87
N ARG A 525 -6.99 15.75 2.43
CA ARG A 525 -7.90 15.42 1.33
C ARG A 525 -7.93 16.57 0.33
N LEU A 526 -7.91 16.24 -0.96
CA LEU A 526 -7.95 17.20 -2.04
C LEU A 526 -9.36 17.22 -2.66
N ASN A 527 -10.04 18.36 -2.52
CA ASN A 527 -11.34 18.64 -3.12
C ASN A 527 -11.15 19.26 -4.50
N THR A 528 -10.97 18.47 -5.51
CA THR A 528 -10.73 18.88 -6.88
C THR A 528 -11.84 18.40 -7.80
N LYS A 529 -11.85 18.85 -9.05
CA LYS A 529 -12.79 18.35 -10.04
C LYS A 529 -12.47 16.89 -10.34
N ILE A 530 -13.47 16.03 -10.27
CA ILE A 530 -13.38 14.61 -10.59
C ILE A 530 -13.92 14.40 -12.01
N GLU A 531 -13.34 13.46 -12.72
CA GLU A 531 -13.84 13.02 -14.01
C GLU A 531 -15.15 12.26 -13.82
N PRO A 532 -16.21 12.54 -14.62
CA PRO A 532 -17.52 11.92 -14.47
C PRO A 532 -17.57 10.43 -14.82
#